data_65b7498b9df0dec4ad9c46ee54fff38b
#
_entry.id   65b7498b9df0dec4ad9c46ee54fff38b
#
_cell.length_a   1.000
_cell.length_b   1.000
_cell.length_c   1.000
_cell.angle_alpha   90.00
_cell.angle_beta   90.00
_cell.angle_gamma   90.00
#
_symmetry.space_group_name_H-M   'P 1'
#
loop_
_entity.id
_entity.type
_entity.pdbx_description
1 polymer ?
#
loop_
_entity_poly.entity_id
_entity_poly.type
_entity_poly.pdbx_seq_one_letter_code
_entity_poly.pdbx_strand_id
1 'polypeptide(L)'
;MAELYDLVIIGSGIHGAGIAQAAAARGLSVMVLEQTGIANGSSSRSSKLIHGGLRYLESGQLSLVRECLQERALLLELAPQLVKIKSFYIPVYPDTSRRPWLLHGGLSLYALLGGMRPEVRFSRVPSSRWQDLDGLDTDHLDAVFQYSDAQTDDAALTRAVMRSAQQMGAQLKVPATFTGARLGQNGELDSIIEYRYNGVNETCAAKVLVNAAGPWVAQVLDRIRPTPTQLGIELVQGTHIIVPGTITKGIYYVEAEDKRAVFVMPWQGNTLVGTTESVYQGDPADVRPLPQEEAYLLRTLARYFPKRGGDQTVLSAMAGLRVLPSSGPEGGAVSVNTRSRETLLHLDNEGHPRVLTVYGGKLTTYRLTAERVMARLAGVLPVRKVVADTRYLKLD
;
A
#
# COMPACT_ATOMS: atom_id res chain seq x y z
N MET A 1 10.99 -6.67 -36.31
CA MET A 1 9.85 -5.87 -35.82
C MET A 1 9.93 -5.90 -34.29
N ALA A 2 9.65 -4.79 -33.61
CA ALA A 2 9.57 -4.76 -32.14
C ALA A 2 8.45 -5.71 -31.67
N GLU A 3 8.68 -6.44 -30.58
CA GLU A 3 7.64 -7.30 -30.00
C GLU A 3 6.47 -6.44 -29.49
N LEU A 4 5.23 -6.84 -29.83
CA LEU A 4 4.01 -6.11 -29.48
C LEU A 4 3.34 -6.73 -28.27
N TYR A 5 3.08 -5.89 -27.26
CA TYR A 5 2.32 -6.25 -26.06
C TYR A 5 0.97 -5.53 -26.02
N ASP A 6 -0.03 -6.17 -25.44
CA ASP A 6 -1.29 -5.49 -25.13
C ASP A 6 -1.07 -4.45 -24.03
N LEU A 7 -0.24 -4.79 -23.00
CA LEU A 7 0.18 -3.86 -21.96
C LEU A 7 1.69 -3.91 -21.67
N VAL A 8 2.31 -2.74 -21.53
CA VAL A 8 3.60 -2.60 -20.86
C VAL A 8 3.39 -1.84 -19.53
N ILE A 9 3.90 -2.39 -18.43
CA ILE A 9 3.71 -1.85 -17.07
C ILE A 9 5.06 -1.41 -16.53
N ILE A 10 5.15 -0.18 -16.04
CA ILE A 10 6.35 0.35 -15.40
C ILE A 10 6.23 0.22 -13.89
N GLY A 11 7.13 -0.58 -13.30
CA GLY A 11 7.20 -0.86 -11.87
C GLY A 11 6.54 -2.18 -11.48
N SER A 12 7.22 -2.96 -10.62
CA SER A 12 6.75 -4.22 -10.05
C SER A 12 6.46 -4.12 -8.55
N GLY A 13 6.02 -2.95 -8.10
CA GLY A 13 5.36 -2.79 -6.81
C GLY A 13 4.00 -3.49 -6.80
N ILE A 14 3.30 -3.47 -5.67
CA ILE A 14 2.04 -4.22 -5.51
C ILE A 14 0.98 -3.88 -6.56
N HIS A 15 0.89 -2.62 -7.00
CA HIS A 15 -0.06 -2.24 -8.05
C HIS A 15 0.38 -2.75 -9.42
N GLY A 16 1.66 -2.61 -9.78
CA GLY A 16 2.15 -3.15 -11.06
C GLY A 16 2.02 -4.67 -11.13
N ALA A 17 2.38 -5.38 -10.07
CA ALA A 17 2.21 -6.82 -9.97
C ALA A 17 0.73 -7.24 -10.06
N GLY A 18 -0.17 -6.53 -9.36
CA GLY A 18 -1.61 -6.79 -9.42
C GLY A 18 -2.22 -6.54 -10.79
N ILE A 19 -1.81 -5.46 -11.46
CA ILE A 19 -2.27 -5.15 -12.83
C ILE A 19 -1.75 -6.19 -13.81
N ALA A 20 -0.48 -6.60 -13.68
CA ALA A 20 0.07 -7.68 -14.50
C ALA A 20 -0.70 -8.98 -14.31
N GLN A 21 -1.04 -9.34 -13.07
CA GLN A 21 -1.84 -10.50 -12.75
C GLN A 21 -3.25 -10.42 -13.37
N ALA A 22 -3.93 -9.28 -13.20
CA ALA A 22 -5.29 -9.11 -13.72
C ALA A 22 -5.35 -9.10 -15.26
N ALA A 23 -4.32 -8.56 -15.91
CA ALA A 23 -4.20 -8.54 -17.36
C ALA A 23 -3.87 -9.94 -17.92
N ALA A 24 -2.88 -10.63 -17.34
CA ALA A 24 -2.53 -12.00 -17.73
C ALA A 24 -3.69 -12.98 -17.48
N ALA A 25 -4.45 -12.81 -16.39
CA ALA A 25 -5.65 -13.59 -16.13
C ALA A 25 -6.73 -13.43 -17.22
N ARG A 26 -6.76 -12.29 -17.91
CA ARG A 26 -7.61 -12.05 -19.08
C ARG A 26 -7.01 -12.53 -20.42
N GLY A 27 -5.83 -13.18 -20.38
CA GLY A 27 -5.14 -13.68 -21.56
C GLY A 27 -4.43 -12.61 -22.38
N LEU A 28 -4.24 -11.42 -21.82
CA LEU A 28 -3.50 -10.33 -22.49
C LEU A 28 -2.00 -10.59 -22.46
N SER A 29 -1.28 -10.14 -23.50
CA SER A 29 0.18 -10.13 -23.53
C SER A 29 0.69 -8.96 -22.70
N VAL A 30 1.51 -9.26 -21.68
CA VAL A 30 1.95 -8.29 -20.67
C VAL A 30 3.45 -8.34 -20.49
N MET A 31 4.09 -7.16 -20.50
CA MET A 31 5.47 -7.01 -20.04
C MET A 31 5.53 -6.02 -18.88
N VAL A 32 6.32 -6.36 -17.86
CA VAL A 32 6.60 -5.50 -16.70
C VAL A 32 8.08 -5.11 -16.75
N LEU A 33 8.36 -3.79 -16.69
CA LEU A 33 9.70 -3.25 -16.58
C LEU A 33 9.95 -2.81 -15.12
N GLU A 34 10.97 -3.40 -14.49
CA GLU A 34 11.35 -3.11 -13.11
C GLU A 34 12.84 -2.77 -13.02
N GLN A 35 13.17 -1.61 -12.46
CA GLN A 35 14.53 -1.10 -12.47
C GLN A 35 15.48 -1.75 -11.45
N THR A 36 14.97 -2.23 -10.32
CA THR A 36 15.80 -2.71 -9.19
C THR A 36 15.44 -4.09 -8.69
N GLY A 37 14.15 -4.35 -8.49
CA GLY A 37 13.66 -5.61 -7.97
C GLY A 37 12.21 -5.55 -7.53
N ILE A 38 11.54 -6.70 -7.53
CA ILE A 38 10.13 -6.78 -7.14
C ILE A 38 9.94 -6.25 -5.71
N ALA A 39 9.02 -5.31 -5.55
CA ALA A 39 8.67 -4.68 -4.27
C ALA A 39 9.77 -3.77 -3.67
N ASN A 40 10.85 -3.42 -4.35
CA ASN A 40 11.95 -2.65 -3.77
C ASN A 40 11.63 -1.19 -3.39
N GLY A 41 10.49 -0.65 -3.85
CA GLY A 41 9.98 0.67 -3.45
C GLY A 41 9.12 0.61 -2.18
N SER A 42 8.02 1.36 -2.18
CA SER A 42 7.07 1.46 -1.05
C SER A 42 6.43 0.11 -0.68
N SER A 43 6.39 -0.86 -1.60
CA SER A 43 5.75 -2.17 -1.39
C SER A 43 6.51 -3.12 -0.46
N SER A 44 7.71 -2.76 0.01
CA SER A 44 8.44 -3.46 1.10
C SER A 44 8.58 -2.59 2.36
N ARG A 45 8.07 -1.36 2.33
CA ARG A 45 8.28 -0.35 3.38
C ARG A 45 6.96 0.14 3.98
N SER A 46 5.91 -0.68 3.90
CA SER A 46 4.60 -0.40 4.49
C SER A 46 4.55 -0.80 5.96
N SER A 47 3.41 -0.52 6.62
CA SER A 47 3.15 -0.97 8.00
C SER A 47 2.83 -2.48 8.09
N LYS A 48 3.04 -3.28 7.05
CA LYS A 48 2.83 -4.74 7.04
C LYS A 48 1.40 -5.17 7.37
N LEU A 49 0.40 -4.32 7.11
CA LEU A 49 -1.00 -4.56 7.48
C LEU A 49 -1.89 -4.73 6.25
N ILE A 50 -2.80 -5.71 6.34
CA ILE A 50 -3.96 -5.88 5.48
C ILE A 50 -5.18 -5.58 6.35
N HIS A 51 -5.71 -4.36 6.26
CA HIS A 51 -6.68 -3.87 7.22
C HIS A 51 -7.78 -3.03 6.58
N GLY A 52 -8.95 -2.97 7.24
CA GLY A 52 -10.08 -2.17 6.77
C GLY A 52 -9.88 -0.66 6.90
N GLY A 53 -8.91 -0.23 7.72
CA GLY A 53 -8.62 1.18 7.91
C GLY A 53 -9.62 1.89 8.82
N LEU A 54 -9.71 1.48 10.08
CA LEU A 54 -10.60 2.04 11.10
C LEU A 54 -10.58 3.59 11.14
N ARG A 55 -9.41 4.22 10.90
CA ARG A 55 -9.27 5.67 10.84
C ARG A 55 -10.08 6.34 9.72
N TYR A 56 -10.39 5.63 8.62
CA TYR A 56 -11.18 6.20 7.53
C TYR A 56 -12.66 6.40 7.88
N LEU A 57 -13.13 5.75 8.93
CA LEU A 57 -14.47 6.02 9.46
C LEU A 57 -14.60 7.45 9.99
N GLU A 58 -13.53 7.98 10.59
CA GLU A 58 -13.51 9.36 11.11
C GLU A 58 -13.64 10.41 10.01
N SER A 59 -13.17 10.09 8.80
CA SER A 59 -13.32 10.94 7.61
C SER A 59 -14.54 10.58 6.74
N GLY A 60 -15.46 9.73 7.22
CA GLY A 60 -16.69 9.36 6.53
C GLY A 60 -16.51 8.47 5.30
N GLN A 61 -15.32 7.90 5.06
CA GLN A 61 -15.02 7.07 3.88
C GLN A 61 -15.53 5.63 4.04
N LEU A 62 -16.85 5.46 4.24
CA LEU A 62 -17.46 4.16 4.54
C LEU A 62 -17.31 3.14 3.40
N SER A 63 -17.45 3.58 2.15
CA SER A 63 -17.26 2.73 0.96
C SER A 63 -15.84 2.15 0.93
N LEU A 64 -14.83 2.97 1.20
CA LEU A 64 -13.44 2.56 1.23
C LEU A 64 -13.16 1.53 2.33
N VAL A 65 -13.72 1.73 3.53
CA VAL A 65 -13.61 0.76 4.64
C VAL A 65 -14.23 -0.57 4.23
N ARG A 66 -15.44 -0.55 3.64
CA ARG A 66 -16.12 -1.76 3.17
C ARG A 66 -15.31 -2.51 2.11
N GLU A 67 -14.76 -1.80 1.11
CA GLU A 67 -13.89 -2.38 0.09
C GLU A 67 -12.64 -3.02 0.71
N CYS A 68 -11.97 -2.30 1.62
CA CYS A 68 -10.79 -2.83 2.32
C CYS A 68 -11.13 -4.10 3.13
N LEU A 69 -12.27 -4.15 3.81
CA LEU A 69 -12.70 -5.33 4.57
C LEU A 69 -13.02 -6.52 3.66
N GLN A 70 -13.64 -6.28 2.50
CA GLN A 70 -13.92 -7.32 1.50
C GLN A 70 -12.61 -7.88 0.90
N GLU A 71 -11.69 -7.01 0.49
CA GLU A 71 -10.40 -7.43 -0.05
C GLU A 71 -9.54 -8.13 1.00
N ARG A 72 -9.57 -7.67 2.27
CA ARG A 72 -8.92 -8.38 3.37
C ARG A 72 -9.45 -9.81 3.53
N ALA A 73 -10.77 -9.97 3.55
CA ALA A 73 -11.38 -11.30 3.67
C ALA A 73 -10.95 -12.22 2.52
N LEU A 74 -10.93 -11.69 1.30
CA LEU A 74 -10.47 -12.42 0.13
C LEU A 74 -8.98 -12.78 0.22
N LEU A 75 -8.12 -11.88 0.65
CA LEU A 75 -6.68 -12.13 0.79
C LEU A 75 -6.35 -13.19 1.85
N LEU A 76 -7.13 -13.27 2.93
CA LEU A 76 -7.02 -14.34 3.92
C LEU A 76 -7.29 -15.72 3.30
N GLU A 77 -8.17 -15.79 2.30
CA GLU A 77 -8.48 -17.02 1.57
C GLU A 77 -7.46 -17.29 0.47
N LEU A 78 -7.02 -16.27 -0.28
CA LEU A 78 -6.11 -16.43 -1.42
C LEU A 78 -4.66 -16.63 -1.01
N ALA A 79 -4.22 -16.03 0.10
CA ALA A 79 -2.84 -16.01 0.57
C ALA A 79 -2.71 -16.42 2.04
N PRO A 80 -3.25 -17.59 2.47
CA PRO A 80 -3.31 -17.96 3.88
C PRO A 80 -1.92 -18.16 4.53
N GLN A 81 -0.87 -18.36 3.74
CA GLN A 81 0.50 -18.46 4.25
C GLN A 81 1.12 -17.07 4.47
N LEU A 82 0.69 -16.06 3.72
CA LEU A 82 1.24 -14.70 3.73
C LEU A 82 0.41 -13.72 4.57
N VAL A 83 -0.90 -13.88 4.61
CA VAL A 83 -1.83 -12.97 5.30
C VAL A 83 -2.46 -13.68 6.49
N LYS A 84 -2.23 -13.16 7.69
CA LYS A 84 -2.63 -13.79 8.96
C LYS A 84 -3.47 -12.84 9.80
N ILE A 85 -4.59 -13.33 10.31
CA ILE A 85 -5.37 -12.59 11.33
C ILE A 85 -4.53 -12.38 12.58
N LYS A 86 -4.62 -11.16 13.13
CA LYS A 86 -3.99 -10.75 14.39
C LYS A 86 -5.00 -10.01 15.25
N SER A 87 -4.82 -10.12 16.57
CA SER A 87 -5.50 -9.26 17.54
C SER A 87 -4.88 -7.87 17.51
N PHE A 88 -5.73 -6.85 17.46
CA PHE A 88 -5.35 -5.45 17.59
C PHE A 88 -5.90 -4.91 18.91
N TYR A 89 -5.08 -4.18 19.62
CA TYR A 89 -5.43 -3.55 20.90
C TYR A 89 -5.37 -2.04 20.78
N ILE A 90 -6.43 -1.37 21.23
CA ILE A 90 -6.51 0.10 21.30
C ILE A 90 -6.60 0.48 22.76
N PRO A 91 -5.50 0.87 23.40
CA PRO A 91 -5.53 1.42 24.75
C PRO A 91 -6.06 2.85 24.74
N VAL A 92 -6.90 3.19 25.70
CA VAL A 92 -7.53 4.50 25.84
C VAL A 92 -7.15 5.07 27.20
N TYR A 93 -6.60 6.27 27.19
CA TYR A 93 -6.22 7.02 28.37
C TYR A 93 -6.99 8.36 28.41
N PRO A 94 -7.03 9.06 29.56
CA PRO A 94 -7.74 10.33 29.69
C PRO A 94 -7.30 11.41 28.69
N ASP A 95 -6.04 11.35 28.26
CA ASP A 95 -5.43 12.31 27.32
C ASP A 95 -5.46 11.86 25.85
N THR A 96 -5.96 10.66 25.55
CA THR A 96 -6.15 10.24 24.14
C THR A 96 -7.34 10.96 23.50
N SER A 97 -7.26 11.19 22.18
CA SER A 97 -8.29 11.94 21.46
C SER A 97 -9.63 11.20 21.38
N ARG A 98 -9.59 9.86 21.40
CA ARG A 98 -10.77 9.01 21.25
C ARG A 98 -11.28 8.51 22.59
N ARG A 99 -12.51 8.88 22.93
CA ARG A 99 -13.19 8.39 24.13
C ARG A 99 -13.68 6.95 23.93
N PRO A 100 -13.83 6.16 25.03
CA PRO A 100 -14.27 4.76 24.95
C PRO A 100 -15.58 4.56 24.19
N TRP A 101 -16.59 5.43 24.38
CA TRP A 101 -17.87 5.34 23.70
C TRP A 101 -17.76 5.58 22.18
N LEU A 102 -16.86 6.49 21.75
CA LEU A 102 -16.62 6.78 20.35
C LEU A 102 -15.96 5.58 19.66
N LEU A 103 -14.96 4.97 20.31
CA LEU A 103 -14.32 3.75 19.80
C LEU A 103 -15.30 2.58 19.74
N HIS A 104 -16.16 2.42 20.73
CA HIS A 104 -17.20 1.39 20.70
C HIS A 104 -18.13 1.58 19.49
N GLY A 105 -18.61 2.81 19.25
CA GLY A 105 -19.43 3.14 18.08
C GLY A 105 -18.70 2.89 16.76
N GLY A 106 -17.44 3.34 16.64
CA GLY A 106 -16.60 3.15 15.46
C GLY A 106 -16.34 1.67 15.16
N LEU A 107 -15.99 0.87 16.18
CA LEU A 107 -15.77 -0.57 16.03
C LEU A 107 -17.05 -1.34 15.70
N SER A 108 -18.22 -0.89 16.24
CA SER A 108 -19.52 -1.44 15.87
C SER A 108 -19.82 -1.22 14.38
N LEU A 109 -19.59 0.00 13.90
CA LEU A 109 -19.75 0.34 12.47
C LEU A 109 -18.77 -0.45 11.60
N TYR A 110 -17.51 -0.58 12.06
CA TYR A 110 -16.49 -1.39 11.38
C TYR A 110 -16.93 -2.86 11.23
N ALA A 111 -17.45 -3.45 12.31
CA ALA A 111 -17.98 -4.81 12.30
C ALA A 111 -19.17 -4.96 11.35
N LEU A 112 -20.08 -3.98 11.35
CA LEU A 112 -21.23 -3.94 10.43
C LEU A 112 -20.80 -3.89 8.96
N LEU A 113 -19.87 -3.00 8.62
CA LEU A 113 -19.31 -2.87 7.26
C LEU A 113 -18.58 -4.15 6.81
N GLY A 114 -17.98 -4.88 7.76
CA GLY A 114 -17.35 -6.19 7.52
C GLY A 114 -18.32 -7.37 7.48
N GLY A 115 -19.65 -7.13 7.53
CA GLY A 115 -20.67 -8.15 7.46
C GLY A 115 -20.82 -8.98 8.73
N MET A 116 -20.46 -8.45 9.90
CA MET A 116 -20.56 -9.08 11.22
C MET A 116 -19.85 -10.45 11.31
N ARG A 117 -18.90 -10.71 10.44
CA ARG A 117 -18.12 -11.96 10.42
C ARG A 117 -17.32 -12.11 11.71
N PRO A 118 -16.94 -13.32 12.14
CA PRO A 118 -16.12 -13.54 13.33
C PRO A 118 -14.82 -12.72 13.32
N GLU A 119 -14.20 -12.54 12.14
CA GLU A 119 -12.92 -11.85 11.93
C GLU A 119 -13.01 -10.32 12.03
N VAL A 120 -14.21 -9.75 12.26
CA VAL A 120 -14.41 -8.30 12.49
C VAL A 120 -15.01 -7.99 13.85
N ARG A 121 -15.21 -9.01 14.70
CA ARG A 121 -15.73 -8.82 16.06
C ARG A 121 -14.73 -8.06 16.91
N PHE A 122 -15.26 -7.33 17.86
CA PHE A 122 -14.47 -6.60 18.85
C PHE A 122 -15.01 -6.82 20.27
N SER A 123 -14.19 -6.57 21.25
CA SER A 123 -14.57 -6.63 22.67
C SER A 123 -13.77 -5.63 23.48
N ARG A 124 -14.28 -5.26 24.65
CA ARG A 124 -13.49 -4.56 25.66
C ARG A 124 -12.70 -5.60 26.47
N VAL A 125 -11.41 -5.41 26.63
CA VAL A 125 -10.56 -6.29 27.44
C VAL A 125 -10.85 -6.01 28.93
N PRO A 126 -11.19 -7.02 29.74
CA PRO A 126 -11.39 -6.83 31.18
C PRO A 126 -10.13 -6.31 31.86
N SER A 127 -10.29 -5.41 32.83
CA SER A 127 -9.15 -4.81 33.55
C SER A 127 -8.25 -5.85 34.23
N SER A 128 -8.83 -6.97 34.69
CA SER A 128 -8.08 -8.09 35.26
C SER A 128 -7.06 -8.74 34.32
N ARG A 129 -7.18 -8.48 33.01
CA ARG A 129 -6.27 -9.00 31.97
C ARG A 129 -5.29 -7.96 31.44
N TRP A 130 -5.33 -6.72 31.91
CA TRP A 130 -4.43 -5.67 31.39
C TRP A 130 -2.96 -5.95 31.68
N GLN A 131 -2.66 -6.60 32.81
CA GLN A 131 -1.28 -7.01 33.15
C GLN A 131 -0.66 -7.99 32.14
N ASP A 132 -1.48 -8.69 31.34
CA ASP A 132 -1.03 -9.65 30.33
C ASP A 132 -0.63 -8.97 29.00
N LEU A 133 -0.84 -7.65 28.85
CA LEU A 133 -0.69 -6.92 27.58
C LEU A 133 0.76 -6.44 27.34
N ASP A 134 1.72 -7.36 27.27
CA ASP A 134 3.12 -7.14 26.85
C ASP A 134 3.86 -6.03 27.65
N GLY A 135 3.38 -5.67 28.85
CA GLY A 135 3.92 -4.57 29.65
C GLY A 135 3.41 -3.19 29.25
N LEU A 136 2.20 -3.16 28.65
CA LEU A 136 1.46 -1.91 28.43
C LEU A 136 1.33 -1.16 29.75
N ASP A 137 1.54 0.16 29.73
CA ASP A 137 1.30 1.00 30.87
C ASP A 137 -0.18 0.93 31.26
N THR A 138 -0.46 0.54 32.49
CA THR A 138 -1.84 0.43 33.01
C THR A 138 -2.23 1.58 33.93
N ASP A 139 -1.29 2.49 34.23
CA ASP A 139 -1.58 3.65 35.05
C ASP A 139 -2.50 4.61 34.29
N HIS A 140 -3.60 4.98 34.95
CA HIS A 140 -4.65 5.82 34.35
C HIS A 140 -5.29 5.28 33.07
N LEU A 141 -5.20 3.97 32.80
CA LEU A 141 -5.82 3.34 31.63
C LEU A 141 -7.35 3.26 31.81
N ASP A 142 -8.13 3.90 30.92
CA ASP A 142 -9.60 3.94 30.98
C ASP A 142 -10.23 2.67 30.38
N ALA A 143 -9.67 2.19 29.26
CA ALA A 143 -10.17 1.03 28.55
C ALA A 143 -9.12 0.45 27.59
N VAL A 144 -9.28 -0.81 27.26
CA VAL A 144 -8.61 -1.44 26.11
C VAL A 144 -9.68 -2.11 25.25
N PHE A 145 -9.71 -1.77 23.97
CA PHE A 145 -10.53 -2.48 23.00
C PHE A 145 -9.66 -3.46 22.22
N GLN A 146 -10.19 -4.65 21.99
CA GLN A 146 -9.59 -5.66 21.11
C GLN A 146 -10.48 -5.85 19.91
N TYR A 147 -9.89 -5.83 18.71
CA TYR A 147 -10.55 -6.19 17.45
C TYR A 147 -9.58 -7.01 16.59
N SER A 148 -10.03 -7.53 15.47
CA SER A 148 -9.19 -8.33 14.58
C SER A 148 -8.98 -7.64 13.24
N ASP A 149 -7.74 -7.67 12.78
CA ASP A 149 -7.34 -7.28 11.43
C ASP A 149 -6.21 -8.20 10.95
N ALA A 150 -5.58 -7.95 9.81
CA ALA A 150 -4.57 -8.88 9.32
C ALA A 150 -3.18 -8.23 9.18
N GLN A 151 -2.14 -9.06 9.34
CA GLN A 151 -0.74 -8.73 9.11
C GLN A 151 -0.21 -9.55 7.94
N THR A 152 0.75 -8.99 7.19
CA THR A 152 1.42 -9.65 6.07
C THR A 152 2.89 -9.26 5.98
N ASP A 153 3.69 -10.04 5.28
CA ASP A 153 4.92 -9.56 4.66
C ASP A 153 4.56 -8.95 3.30
N ASP A 154 4.60 -7.62 3.20
CA ASP A 154 4.21 -6.87 2.02
C ASP A 154 5.09 -7.19 0.79
N ALA A 155 6.38 -7.37 1.00
CA ALA A 155 7.29 -7.74 -0.07
C ALA A 155 7.06 -9.18 -0.54
N ALA A 156 6.83 -10.12 0.38
CA ALA A 156 6.52 -11.50 0.05
C ALA A 156 5.18 -11.60 -0.70
N LEU A 157 4.15 -10.88 -0.24
CA LEU A 157 2.86 -10.81 -0.93
C LEU A 157 3.01 -10.25 -2.34
N THR A 158 3.76 -9.15 -2.51
CA THR A 158 3.99 -8.55 -3.83
C THR A 158 4.71 -9.51 -4.77
N ARG A 159 5.72 -10.24 -4.27
CA ARG A 159 6.42 -11.27 -5.04
C ARG A 159 5.50 -12.44 -5.43
N ALA A 160 4.62 -12.87 -4.54
CA ALA A 160 3.66 -13.93 -4.84
C ALA A 160 2.66 -13.51 -5.94
N VAL A 161 2.16 -12.27 -5.88
CA VAL A 161 1.29 -11.71 -6.94
C VAL A 161 2.01 -11.65 -8.28
N MET A 162 3.27 -11.20 -8.29
CA MET A 162 4.06 -11.13 -9.53
C MET A 162 4.35 -12.54 -10.09
N ARG A 163 4.70 -13.52 -9.24
CA ARG A 163 4.85 -14.92 -9.68
C ARG A 163 3.57 -15.47 -10.30
N SER A 164 2.42 -15.19 -9.68
CA SER A 164 1.12 -15.59 -10.23
C SER A 164 0.87 -14.98 -11.62
N ALA A 165 1.25 -13.70 -11.84
CA ALA A 165 1.19 -13.07 -13.16
C ALA A 165 2.11 -13.79 -14.18
N GLN A 166 3.34 -14.12 -13.78
CA GLN A 166 4.31 -14.81 -14.63
C GLN A 166 3.86 -16.22 -14.99
N GLN A 167 3.24 -16.95 -14.06
CA GLN A 167 2.66 -18.29 -14.32
C GLN A 167 1.56 -18.25 -15.38
N MET A 168 0.88 -17.10 -15.55
CA MET A 168 -0.12 -16.87 -16.59
C MET A 168 0.45 -16.20 -17.85
N GLY A 169 1.78 -16.10 -17.98
CA GLY A 169 2.46 -15.62 -19.17
C GLY A 169 2.91 -14.16 -19.17
N ALA A 170 2.75 -13.42 -18.07
CA ALA A 170 3.34 -12.09 -17.96
C ALA A 170 4.87 -12.17 -17.97
N GLN A 171 5.51 -11.35 -18.78
CA GLN A 171 6.97 -11.23 -18.81
C GLN A 171 7.43 -10.18 -17.81
N LEU A 172 8.47 -10.48 -17.03
CA LEU A 172 9.13 -9.53 -16.14
C LEU A 172 10.56 -9.33 -16.60
N LYS A 173 10.92 -8.10 -16.92
CA LYS A 173 12.30 -7.67 -17.17
C LYS A 173 12.83 -6.92 -15.92
N VAL A 174 13.84 -7.50 -15.26
CA VAL A 174 14.51 -6.95 -14.08
C VAL A 174 15.99 -7.39 -14.06
N PRO A 175 16.95 -6.47 -13.93
CA PRO A 175 16.80 -5.01 -13.86
C PRO A 175 16.53 -4.40 -15.24
N ALA A 176 15.45 -3.66 -15.40
CA ALA A 176 15.10 -2.94 -16.62
C ALA A 176 14.67 -1.51 -16.32
N THR A 177 15.42 -0.53 -16.81
CA THR A 177 15.14 0.89 -16.61
C THR A 177 14.35 1.43 -17.81
N PHE A 178 13.14 1.92 -17.57
CA PHE A 178 12.39 2.69 -18.56
C PHE A 178 13.14 3.98 -18.90
N THR A 179 13.42 4.19 -20.18
CA THR A 179 14.18 5.36 -20.67
C THR A 179 13.29 6.36 -21.41
N GLY A 180 12.19 5.90 -22.02
CA GLY A 180 11.25 6.77 -22.71
C GLY A 180 10.11 6.02 -23.38
N ALA A 181 9.14 6.79 -23.88
CA ALA A 181 8.12 6.28 -24.76
C ALA A 181 7.69 7.32 -25.79
N ARG A 182 7.35 6.85 -26.98
CA ARG A 182 6.69 7.64 -28.03
C ARG A 182 5.32 7.07 -28.28
N LEU A 183 4.30 7.88 -27.96
CA LEU A 183 2.90 7.48 -28.11
C LEU A 183 2.53 7.51 -29.60
N GLY A 184 1.84 6.47 -30.07
CA GLY A 184 1.32 6.42 -31.43
C GLY A 184 0.43 7.62 -31.76
N GLN A 185 0.48 8.11 -32.99
CA GLN A 185 -0.27 9.27 -33.48
C GLN A 185 -0.96 8.95 -34.81
N ASN A 186 -2.03 9.68 -35.12
CA ASN A 186 -2.65 9.70 -36.47
C ASN A 186 -2.98 8.33 -37.07
N GLY A 187 -3.54 7.39 -36.27
CA GLY A 187 -3.94 6.06 -36.72
C GLY A 187 -2.90 4.97 -36.47
N GLU A 188 -1.69 5.30 -36.03
CA GLU A 188 -0.79 4.34 -35.41
C GLU A 188 -1.32 4.01 -34.00
N LEU A 189 -1.73 2.75 -33.82
CA LEU A 189 -2.37 2.29 -32.58
C LEU A 189 -1.37 2.00 -31.47
N ASP A 190 -0.10 1.73 -31.81
CA ASP A 190 0.88 1.21 -30.88
C ASP A 190 1.90 2.28 -30.48
N SER A 191 2.21 2.34 -29.20
CA SER A 191 3.27 3.19 -28.64
C SER A 191 4.59 2.42 -28.63
N ILE A 192 5.70 3.11 -28.92
CA ILE A 192 7.05 2.54 -28.83
C ILE A 192 7.60 2.84 -27.45
N ILE A 193 7.98 1.80 -26.72
CA ILE A 193 8.54 1.86 -25.38
C ILE A 193 10.04 1.58 -25.46
N GLU A 194 10.83 2.48 -24.88
CA GLU A 194 12.29 2.41 -24.83
C GLU A 194 12.74 2.08 -23.40
N TYR A 195 13.65 1.11 -23.26
CA TYR A 195 14.15 0.70 -21.96
C TYR A 195 15.58 0.17 -22.08
N ARG A 196 16.30 0.16 -20.95
CA ARG A 196 17.63 -0.47 -20.86
C ARG A 196 17.52 -1.72 -20.01
N TYR A 197 17.88 -2.86 -20.60
CA TYR A 197 17.86 -4.15 -19.93
C TYR A 197 19.25 -4.78 -19.99
N ASN A 198 19.81 -5.16 -18.83
CA ASN A 198 21.18 -5.68 -18.72
C ASN A 198 22.22 -4.80 -19.43
N GLY A 199 22.07 -3.48 -19.35
CA GLY A 199 22.97 -2.51 -19.98
C GLY A 199 22.73 -2.25 -21.48
N VAL A 200 21.86 -3.00 -22.14
CA VAL A 200 21.53 -2.87 -23.56
C VAL A 200 20.23 -2.07 -23.72
N ASN A 201 20.21 -1.13 -24.66
CA ASN A 201 19.00 -0.41 -25.03
C ASN A 201 18.12 -1.32 -25.92
N GLU A 202 16.89 -1.51 -25.49
CA GLU A 202 15.88 -2.31 -26.18
C GLU A 202 14.61 -1.48 -26.40
N THR A 203 13.78 -1.93 -27.34
CA THR A 203 12.48 -1.34 -27.61
C THR A 203 11.42 -2.41 -27.77
N CYS A 204 10.20 -2.10 -27.39
CA CYS A 204 9.02 -2.89 -27.72
C CYS A 204 7.86 -1.98 -28.11
N ALA A 205 6.79 -2.55 -28.65
CA ALA A 205 5.55 -1.85 -28.92
C ALA A 205 4.48 -2.22 -27.88
N ALA A 206 3.59 -1.28 -27.54
CA ALA A 206 2.50 -1.50 -26.62
C ALA A 206 1.24 -0.78 -27.06
N LYS A 207 0.07 -1.42 -26.90
CA LYS A 207 -1.23 -0.74 -27.07
C LYS A 207 -1.45 0.27 -25.96
N VAL A 208 -1.16 -0.12 -24.71
CA VAL A 208 -1.28 0.75 -23.54
C VAL A 208 -0.04 0.62 -22.66
N LEU A 209 0.46 1.75 -22.22
CA LEU A 209 1.48 1.88 -21.17
C LEU A 209 0.80 2.15 -19.84
N VAL A 210 1.10 1.32 -18.83
CA VAL A 210 0.61 1.53 -17.47
C VAL A 210 1.76 2.02 -16.59
N ASN A 211 1.65 3.24 -16.10
CA ASN A 211 2.60 3.80 -15.15
C ASN A 211 2.19 3.44 -13.72
N ALA A 212 2.80 2.40 -13.15
CA ALA A 212 2.64 1.94 -11.77
C ALA A 212 3.93 2.14 -10.94
N ALA A 213 4.73 3.15 -11.30
CA ALA A 213 6.07 3.41 -10.75
C ALA A 213 6.05 4.00 -9.32
N GLY A 214 4.87 4.11 -8.66
CA GLY A 214 4.76 4.63 -7.30
C GLY A 214 5.39 6.01 -7.14
N PRO A 215 6.38 6.20 -6.25
CA PRO A 215 6.99 7.51 -6.03
C PRO A 215 7.67 8.12 -7.26
N TRP A 216 8.05 7.31 -8.24
CA TRP A 216 8.70 7.76 -9.50
C TRP A 216 7.70 8.08 -10.61
N VAL A 217 6.41 8.12 -10.32
CA VAL A 217 5.33 8.30 -11.32
C VAL A 217 5.53 9.53 -12.20
N ALA A 218 5.93 10.67 -11.64
CA ALA A 218 6.17 11.90 -12.39
C ALA A 218 7.41 11.77 -13.31
N GLN A 219 8.50 11.20 -12.81
CA GLN A 219 9.72 10.97 -13.59
C GLN A 219 9.49 10.06 -14.81
N VAL A 220 8.56 9.11 -14.71
CA VAL A 220 8.14 8.26 -15.85
C VAL A 220 7.37 9.10 -16.86
N LEU A 221 6.39 9.91 -16.43
CA LEU A 221 5.59 10.75 -17.33
C LEU A 221 6.43 11.77 -18.08
N ASP A 222 7.45 12.35 -17.45
CA ASP A 222 8.37 13.31 -18.05
C ASP A 222 9.19 12.74 -19.23
N ARG A 223 9.30 11.41 -19.33
CA ARG A 223 10.01 10.68 -20.40
C ARG A 223 9.10 10.23 -21.54
N ILE A 224 7.81 10.52 -21.51
CA ILE A 224 6.85 10.13 -22.54
C ILE A 224 6.62 11.30 -23.51
N ARG A 225 6.53 10.99 -24.81
CA ARG A 225 6.28 12.00 -25.86
C ARG A 225 5.11 11.58 -26.77
N PRO A 226 4.16 12.49 -27.06
CA PRO A 226 3.97 13.77 -26.37
C PRO A 226 3.73 13.57 -24.88
N THR A 227 4.11 14.56 -24.07
CA THR A 227 3.95 14.45 -22.61
C THR A 227 2.47 14.35 -22.24
N PRO A 228 2.06 13.26 -21.56
CA PRO A 228 0.66 13.08 -21.16
C PRO A 228 0.28 14.08 -20.05
N THR A 229 -1.01 14.30 -19.91
CA THR A 229 -1.54 15.04 -18.76
C THR A 229 -1.18 14.31 -17.47
N GLN A 230 -0.90 15.07 -16.41
CA GLN A 230 -0.51 14.51 -15.12
C GLN A 230 -1.17 15.25 -13.96
N LEU A 231 -1.38 14.53 -12.86
CA LEU A 231 -1.85 15.14 -11.62
C LEU A 231 -0.66 15.65 -10.81
N GLY A 232 -0.85 16.81 -10.15
CA GLY A 232 0.10 17.26 -9.13
C GLY A 232 0.15 16.26 -7.97
N ILE A 233 1.34 15.96 -7.49
CA ILE A 233 1.54 15.04 -6.38
C ILE A 233 2.45 15.65 -5.31
N GLU A 234 2.25 15.16 -4.09
CA GLU A 234 3.15 15.36 -2.96
C GLU A 234 3.63 14.00 -2.45
N LEU A 235 4.92 13.89 -2.19
CA LEU A 235 5.49 12.69 -1.58
C LEU A 235 5.48 12.84 -0.06
N VAL A 236 4.98 11.82 0.64
CA VAL A 236 4.94 11.79 2.09
C VAL A 236 5.71 10.59 2.60
N GLN A 237 6.78 10.87 3.35
CA GLN A 237 7.61 9.86 3.99
C GLN A 237 6.90 9.28 5.21
N GLY A 238 7.04 7.97 5.40
CA GLY A 238 6.66 7.27 6.61
C GLY A 238 7.78 6.35 7.06
N THR A 239 8.29 6.56 8.27
CA THR A 239 9.38 5.77 8.85
C THR A 239 8.85 4.76 9.84
N HIS A 240 9.47 3.58 9.86
CA HIS A 240 9.29 2.53 10.85
C HIS A 240 10.64 2.17 11.44
N ILE A 241 10.68 1.83 12.71
CA ILE A 241 11.86 1.32 13.41
C ILE A 241 11.62 -0.12 13.88
N ILE A 242 12.69 -0.89 13.96
CA ILE A 242 12.69 -2.21 14.58
C ILE A 242 13.53 -2.13 15.85
N VAL A 243 12.93 -2.50 16.97
CA VAL A 243 13.58 -2.53 18.29
C VAL A 243 13.64 -3.96 18.83
N PRO A 244 14.63 -4.29 19.71
CA PRO A 244 14.79 -5.64 20.23
C PRO A 244 13.61 -6.07 21.11
N GLY A 245 13.41 -7.38 21.17
CA GLY A 245 12.34 -8.02 21.94
C GLY A 245 10.98 -7.95 21.23
N THR A 246 10.25 -9.06 21.28
CA THR A 246 8.97 -9.17 20.55
C THR A 246 7.78 -8.85 21.45
N ILE A 247 6.78 -8.21 20.88
CA ILE A 247 5.42 -8.15 21.39
C ILE A 247 4.72 -9.45 21.03
N THR A 248 3.96 -10.06 21.93
CA THR A 248 3.43 -11.42 21.75
C THR A 248 1.92 -11.50 21.67
N LYS A 249 1.19 -10.59 22.31
CA LYS A 249 -0.28 -10.63 22.40
C LYS A 249 -0.96 -10.20 21.10
N GLY A 250 -0.34 -9.28 20.36
CA GLY A 250 -0.91 -8.79 19.10
C GLY A 250 -0.28 -7.50 18.65
N ILE A 251 -1.06 -6.66 17.99
CA ILE A 251 -0.68 -5.38 17.44
C ILE A 251 -1.36 -4.28 18.25
N TYR A 252 -0.60 -3.30 18.71
CA TYR A 252 -1.15 -2.17 19.45
C TYR A 252 -1.29 -0.98 18.51
N TYR A 253 -2.49 -0.42 18.47
CA TYR A 253 -2.81 0.84 17.80
C TYR A 253 -2.81 1.93 18.85
N VAL A 254 -1.74 2.70 18.91
CA VAL A 254 -1.52 3.74 19.92
C VAL A 254 -1.53 5.13 19.29
N GLU A 255 -1.73 6.14 20.12
CA GLU A 255 -1.76 7.54 19.72
C GLU A 255 -0.49 8.25 20.17
N ALA A 256 0.25 8.83 19.24
CA ALA A 256 1.44 9.63 19.56
C ALA A 256 1.07 11.02 20.11
N GLU A 257 2.06 11.81 20.53
CA GLU A 257 1.88 13.15 21.10
C GLU A 257 1.07 14.10 20.21
N ASP A 258 1.28 14.00 18.89
CA ASP A 258 0.60 14.78 17.85
C ASP A 258 -0.74 14.16 17.39
N LYS A 259 -1.28 13.24 18.16
CA LYS A 259 -2.54 12.52 17.91
C LYS A 259 -2.53 11.59 16.68
N ARG A 260 -1.38 11.33 16.11
CA ARG A 260 -1.26 10.37 15.02
C ARG A 260 -1.29 8.93 15.52
N ALA A 261 -1.80 8.06 14.67
CA ALA A 261 -1.79 6.63 14.91
C ALA A 261 -0.40 6.03 14.64
N VAL A 262 0.12 5.31 15.61
CA VAL A 262 1.33 4.51 15.52
C VAL A 262 0.98 3.06 15.85
N PHE A 263 1.52 2.12 15.09
CA PHE A 263 1.39 0.70 15.38
C PHE A 263 2.65 0.19 16.07
N VAL A 264 2.46 -0.62 17.10
CA VAL A 264 3.51 -1.38 17.79
C VAL A 264 3.16 -2.85 17.60
N MET A 265 4.01 -3.61 16.89
CA MET A 265 3.63 -4.93 16.42
C MET A 265 4.79 -5.93 16.39
N PRO A 266 4.51 -7.24 16.50
CA PRO A 266 5.53 -8.27 16.34
C PRO A 266 6.03 -8.31 14.88
N TRP A 267 7.34 -8.37 14.71
CA TRP A 267 7.95 -8.51 13.38
C TRP A 267 9.29 -9.24 13.46
N GLN A 268 9.38 -10.43 12.85
CA GLN A 268 10.62 -11.21 12.73
C GLN A 268 11.39 -11.37 14.05
N GLY A 269 10.68 -11.73 15.13
CA GLY A 269 11.28 -11.94 16.46
C GLY A 269 11.58 -10.65 17.24
N ASN A 270 11.29 -9.50 16.67
CA ASN A 270 11.47 -8.16 17.25
C ASN A 270 10.15 -7.38 17.27
N THR A 271 10.20 -6.11 17.61
CA THR A 271 9.05 -5.21 17.60
C THR A 271 9.24 -4.15 16.51
N LEU A 272 8.29 -4.06 15.59
CA LEU A 272 8.18 -2.99 14.59
C LEU A 272 7.29 -1.88 15.14
N VAL A 273 7.77 -0.63 15.08
CA VAL A 273 7.05 0.56 15.51
C VAL A 273 6.95 1.56 14.35
N GLY A 274 5.78 2.04 14.05
CA GLY A 274 5.54 3.04 12.98
C GLY A 274 4.05 3.27 12.74
N THR A 275 3.77 4.30 12.03
CA THR A 275 4.62 5.05 11.10
C THR A 275 4.65 6.54 11.45
N THR A 276 5.68 7.23 11.03
CA THR A 276 5.72 8.70 10.97
C THR A 276 5.02 9.23 9.72
N GLU A 277 4.92 10.55 9.57
CA GLU A 277 4.34 11.20 8.40
C GLU A 277 4.96 12.58 8.21
N SER A 278 5.84 12.72 7.20
CA SER A 278 6.59 13.95 6.89
C SER A 278 6.54 14.21 5.39
N VAL A 279 6.36 15.46 4.98
CA VAL A 279 6.49 15.84 3.56
C VAL A 279 7.92 15.57 3.10
N TYR A 280 8.06 14.95 1.95
CA TYR A 280 9.37 14.62 1.37
C TYR A 280 9.61 15.43 0.10
N GLN A 281 10.78 16.08 0.05
CA GLN A 281 11.23 16.86 -1.11
C GLN A 281 12.61 16.32 -1.51
N GLY A 282 12.66 15.52 -2.54
CA GLY A 282 13.91 14.94 -3.03
C GLY A 282 13.68 13.81 -4.02
N ASP A 283 14.75 13.19 -4.49
CA ASP A 283 14.63 11.99 -5.32
C ASP A 283 14.09 10.83 -4.48
N PRO A 284 13.05 10.13 -4.93
CA PRO A 284 12.54 8.96 -4.22
C PRO A 284 13.57 7.86 -3.94
N ALA A 285 14.64 7.79 -4.73
CA ALA A 285 15.75 6.85 -4.52
C ALA A 285 16.57 7.14 -3.24
N ASP A 286 16.55 8.40 -2.79
CA ASP A 286 17.37 8.86 -1.66
C ASP A 286 16.62 8.88 -0.34
N VAL A 287 15.36 8.39 -0.29
CA VAL A 287 14.59 8.35 0.94
C VAL A 287 15.28 7.54 2.02
N ARG A 288 15.44 8.14 3.21
CA ARG A 288 16.08 7.53 4.39
C ARG A 288 15.30 7.88 5.65
N PRO A 289 15.29 7.00 6.66
CA PRO A 289 14.80 7.35 7.99
C PRO A 289 15.56 8.57 8.54
N LEU A 290 14.85 9.46 9.21
CA LEU A 290 15.44 10.65 9.82
C LEU A 290 15.60 10.43 11.33
N PRO A 291 16.71 10.89 11.96
CA PRO A 291 16.94 10.71 13.40
C PRO A 291 15.77 11.25 14.27
N GLN A 292 15.16 12.37 13.87
CA GLN A 292 14.00 12.90 14.56
C GLN A 292 12.75 12.01 14.48
N GLU A 293 12.58 11.27 13.38
CA GLU A 293 11.48 10.30 13.22
C GLU A 293 11.71 9.06 14.09
N GLU A 294 12.94 8.58 14.16
CA GLU A 294 13.31 7.46 15.06
C GLU A 294 13.09 7.85 16.53
N ALA A 295 13.56 9.03 16.94
CA ALA A 295 13.35 9.54 18.29
C ALA A 295 11.85 9.73 18.63
N TYR A 296 11.04 10.18 17.67
CA TYR A 296 9.58 10.30 17.83
C TYR A 296 8.93 8.93 18.08
N LEU A 297 9.32 7.91 17.32
CA LEU A 297 8.78 6.56 17.49
C LEU A 297 9.23 5.91 18.78
N LEU A 298 10.49 6.13 19.22
CA LEU A 298 10.99 5.65 20.50
C LEU A 298 10.25 6.31 21.69
N ARG A 299 10.01 7.63 21.64
CA ARG A 299 9.21 8.31 22.68
C ARG A 299 7.77 7.77 22.72
N THR A 300 7.16 7.54 21.57
CA THR A 300 5.82 6.94 21.49
C THR A 300 5.81 5.54 22.11
N LEU A 301 6.81 4.71 21.80
CA LEU A 301 6.95 3.38 22.38
C LEU A 301 7.12 3.46 23.91
N ALA A 302 8.03 4.31 24.40
CA ALA A 302 8.32 4.48 25.83
C ALA A 302 7.10 4.89 26.64
N ARG A 303 6.25 5.75 26.08
CA ARG A 303 5.00 6.19 26.71
C ARG A 303 4.05 5.03 27.00
N TYR A 304 3.86 4.11 26.07
CA TYR A 304 2.92 3.00 26.19
C TYR A 304 3.54 1.74 26.79
N PHE A 305 4.85 1.58 26.66
CA PHE A 305 5.60 0.42 27.11
C PHE A 305 6.86 0.86 27.86
N PRO A 306 6.72 1.44 29.08
CA PRO A 306 7.85 2.05 29.78
C PRO A 306 8.99 1.08 30.07
N LYS A 307 8.68 -0.20 30.28
CA LYS A 307 9.71 -1.26 30.45
C LYS A 307 10.46 -1.62 29.16
N ARG A 308 9.96 -1.16 28.01
CA ARG A 308 10.55 -1.41 26.67
C ARG A 308 11.10 -0.15 26.03
N GLY A 309 10.71 1.04 26.50
CA GLY A 309 11.02 2.32 25.86
C GLY A 309 12.22 3.06 26.43
N GLY A 310 12.90 2.52 27.46
CA GLY A 310 14.15 3.08 27.97
C GLY A 310 15.24 3.13 26.87
N ASP A 311 16.50 3.05 27.20
CA ASP A 311 17.65 3.12 26.26
C ASP A 311 17.63 2.03 25.16
N GLN A 312 16.52 1.96 24.41
CA GLN A 312 16.38 0.96 23.34
C GLN A 312 17.18 1.34 22.12
N THR A 313 18.08 0.46 21.73
CA THR A 313 18.81 0.56 20.47
C THR A 313 17.86 0.27 19.30
N VAL A 314 17.81 1.14 18.31
CA VAL A 314 17.16 0.85 17.01
C VAL A 314 18.02 -0.15 16.27
N LEU A 315 17.50 -1.36 16.05
CA LEU A 315 18.20 -2.41 15.30
C LEU A 315 18.27 -2.09 13.81
N SER A 316 17.17 -1.58 13.28
CA SER A 316 17.08 -1.08 11.92
C SER A 316 15.90 -0.14 11.77
N ALA A 317 15.98 0.71 10.74
CA ALA A 317 14.89 1.60 10.36
C ALA A 317 14.64 1.54 8.86
N MET A 318 13.41 1.79 8.44
CA MET A 318 13.04 1.86 7.03
C MET A 318 12.10 3.03 6.78
N ALA A 319 12.29 3.74 5.67
CA ALA A 319 11.42 4.81 5.21
C ALA A 319 10.78 4.46 3.86
N GLY A 320 9.48 4.68 3.74
CA GLY A 320 8.73 4.51 2.50
C GLY A 320 8.03 5.81 2.12
N LEU A 321 7.76 5.98 0.82
CA LEU A 321 7.06 7.15 0.30
C LEU A 321 5.64 6.80 -0.11
N ARG A 322 4.69 7.64 0.28
CA ARG A 322 3.31 7.65 -0.22
C ARG A 322 3.18 8.75 -1.26
N VAL A 323 2.47 8.46 -2.32
CA VAL A 323 2.09 9.44 -3.33
C VAL A 323 0.69 9.93 -2.98
N LEU A 324 0.55 11.20 -2.66
CA LEU A 324 -0.73 11.83 -2.41
C LEU A 324 -0.99 12.88 -3.50
N PRO A 325 -2.22 12.98 -4.02
CA PRO A 325 -2.59 14.07 -4.91
C PRO A 325 -2.38 15.43 -4.22
N SER A 326 -1.76 16.38 -4.89
CA SER A 326 -1.72 17.74 -4.39
C SER A 326 -3.13 18.34 -4.45
N SER A 327 -3.51 19.08 -3.43
CA SER A 327 -4.68 19.97 -3.50
C SER A 327 -4.42 20.92 -4.67
N GLY A 328 -5.41 21.09 -5.59
CA GLY A 328 -5.27 21.95 -6.77
C GLY A 328 -4.85 23.41 -6.45
N PRO A 329 -4.73 24.28 -7.44
CA PRO A 329 -4.17 25.65 -7.30
C PRO A 329 -4.88 26.54 -6.27
N GLU A 330 -6.05 26.15 -5.77
CA GLU A 330 -6.76 26.80 -4.66
C GLU A 330 -6.40 26.22 -3.27
N GLY A 331 -5.23 25.59 -3.15
CA GLY A 331 -4.78 24.89 -1.95
C GLY A 331 -4.67 25.74 -0.71
N GLY A 332 -5.75 25.84 0.05
CA GLY A 332 -5.63 26.02 1.49
C GLY A 332 -4.84 24.86 2.07
N ALA A 333 -4.00 25.12 3.08
CA ALA A 333 -3.16 24.12 3.77
C ALA A 333 -4.03 23.02 4.41
N VAL A 334 -4.49 22.06 3.60
CA VAL A 334 -5.18 20.87 4.09
C VAL A 334 -4.12 19.98 4.71
N SER A 335 -4.25 19.70 5.99
CA SER A 335 -3.36 18.79 6.72
C SER A 335 -3.19 17.48 5.94
N VAL A 336 -1.97 16.99 5.83
CA VAL A 336 -1.63 15.70 5.20
C VAL A 336 -2.52 14.56 5.76
N ASN A 337 -2.92 14.68 7.02
CA ASN A 337 -3.77 13.72 7.73
C ASN A 337 -5.22 13.63 7.21
N THR A 338 -5.76 14.66 6.57
CA THR A 338 -7.16 14.73 6.11
C THR A 338 -7.31 14.45 4.61
N ARG A 339 -6.20 14.31 3.87
CA ARG A 339 -6.23 14.04 2.43
C ARG A 339 -6.73 12.64 2.12
N SER A 340 -7.49 12.50 1.05
CA SER A 340 -7.93 11.21 0.55
C SER A 340 -6.72 10.31 0.22
N ARG A 341 -6.78 9.07 0.71
CA ARG A 341 -5.79 8.03 0.41
C ARG A 341 -6.32 7.02 -0.61
N GLU A 342 -7.29 7.46 -1.41
CA GLU A 342 -7.82 6.66 -2.51
C GLU A 342 -6.79 6.54 -3.64
N THR A 343 -6.85 5.42 -4.33
CA THR A 343 -6.09 5.22 -5.55
C THR A 343 -6.75 6.02 -6.66
N LEU A 344 -6.00 6.91 -7.31
CA LEU A 344 -6.48 7.61 -8.49
C LEU A 344 -5.92 6.96 -9.75
N LEU A 345 -6.80 6.70 -10.69
CA LEU A 345 -6.49 6.18 -12.02
C LEU A 345 -6.69 7.32 -13.03
N HIS A 346 -5.61 7.77 -13.62
CA HIS A 346 -5.60 8.88 -14.57
C HIS A 346 -5.25 8.39 -15.97
N LEU A 347 -6.06 8.75 -16.95
CA LEU A 347 -5.86 8.45 -18.36
C LEU A 347 -5.32 9.69 -19.07
N ASP A 348 -4.40 9.50 -20.00
CA ASP A 348 -3.93 10.58 -20.88
C ASP A 348 -5.05 11.10 -21.78
N ASN A 349 -5.96 10.22 -22.19
CA ASN A 349 -7.12 10.50 -23.00
C ASN A 349 -8.27 9.54 -22.63
N GLU A 350 -9.42 10.07 -22.26
CA GLU A 350 -10.59 9.25 -21.87
C GLU A 350 -11.21 8.46 -23.03
N GLY A 351 -11.16 8.98 -24.27
CA GLY A 351 -11.75 8.33 -25.44
C GLY A 351 -10.86 7.24 -26.06
N HIS A 352 -9.56 7.40 -25.96
CA HIS A 352 -8.57 6.46 -26.53
C HIS A 352 -7.28 6.46 -25.70
N PRO A 353 -7.30 5.86 -24.51
CA PRO A 353 -6.16 5.89 -23.59
C PRO A 353 -4.97 5.08 -24.14
N ARG A 354 -3.80 5.70 -24.12
CA ARG A 354 -2.50 5.08 -24.41
C ARG A 354 -1.63 5.02 -23.17
N VAL A 355 -1.91 5.88 -22.20
CA VAL A 355 -1.23 5.88 -20.90
C VAL A 355 -2.26 5.88 -19.77
N LEU A 356 -2.15 4.91 -18.87
CA LEU A 356 -2.86 4.91 -17.60
C LEU A 356 -1.85 5.07 -16.48
N THR A 357 -2.07 6.04 -15.61
CA THR A 357 -1.21 6.31 -14.46
C THR A 357 -1.94 6.01 -13.15
N VAL A 358 -1.27 5.25 -12.27
CA VAL A 358 -1.75 4.89 -10.94
C VAL A 358 -1.11 5.80 -9.90
N TYR A 359 -1.90 6.65 -9.24
CA TYR A 359 -1.44 7.51 -8.17
C TYR A 359 -1.90 7.00 -6.82
N GLY A 360 -0.97 6.86 -5.88
CA GLY A 360 -1.26 6.37 -4.53
C GLY A 360 -1.62 4.90 -4.48
N GLY A 361 -2.51 4.56 -3.57
CA GLY A 361 -3.05 3.21 -3.42
C GLY A 361 -2.66 2.52 -2.12
N LYS A 362 -3.28 1.36 -1.89
CA LYS A 362 -3.15 0.58 -0.66
C LYS A 362 -2.79 -0.86 -0.96
N LEU A 363 -1.96 -1.43 -0.12
CA LEU A 363 -1.62 -2.86 -0.18
C LEU A 363 -2.89 -3.74 -0.11
N THR A 364 -3.84 -3.40 0.75
CA THR A 364 -5.09 -4.17 0.93
C THR A 364 -5.94 -4.27 -0.32
N THR A 365 -6.04 -3.17 -1.10
CA THR A 365 -6.98 -3.09 -2.24
C THR A 365 -6.30 -3.21 -3.60
N TYR A 366 -5.08 -3.73 -3.66
CA TYR A 366 -4.32 -3.81 -4.91
C TYR A 366 -5.06 -4.57 -6.02
N ARG A 367 -5.72 -5.69 -5.66
CA ARG A 367 -6.47 -6.51 -6.60
C ARG A 367 -7.66 -5.73 -7.18
N LEU A 368 -8.45 -5.08 -6.31
CA LEU A 368 -9.57 -4.24 -6.74
C LEU A 368 -9.10 -3.08 -7.63
N THR A 369 -7.96 -2.46 -7.30
CA THR A 369 -7.34 -1.43 -8.15
C THR A 369 -6.99 -2.00 -9.52
N ALA A 370 -6.40 -3.20 -9.60
CA ALA A 370 -6.08 -3.85 -10.85
C ALA A 370 -7.33 -4.15 -11.69
N GLU A 371 -8.41 -4.62 -11.07
CA GLU A 371 -9.70 -4.82 -11.74
C GLU A 371 -10.27 -3.50 -12.30
N ARG A 372 -10.17 -2.41 -11.55
CA ARG A 372 -10.56 -1.07 -12.01
C ARG A 372 -9.71 -0.59 -13.19
N VAL A 373 -8.41 -0.84 -13.18
CA VAL A 373 -7.53 -0.56 -14.34
C VAL A 373 -8.00 -1.33 -15.57
N MET A 374 -8.25 -2.62 -15.43
CA MET A 374 -8.75 -3.43 -16.55
C MET A 374 -10.11 -2.93 -17.07
N ALA A 375 -11.00 -2.52 -16.19
CA ALA A 375 -12.29 -1.95 -16.57
C ALA A 375 -12.15 -0.63 -17.36
N ARG A 376 -11.22 0.26 -16.93
CA ARG A 376 -10.94 1.54 -17.60
C ARG A 376 -10.32 1.34 -18.99
N LEU A 377 -9.60 0.25 -19.21
CA LEU A 377 -8.90 -0.05 -20.46
C LEU A 377 -9.68 -0.99 -21.39
N ALA A 378 -10.85 -1.47 -20.97
CA ALA A 378 -11.60 -2.49 -21.71
C ALA A 378 -11.96 -2.07 -23.15
N GLY A 379 -12.15 -0.76 -23.41
CA GLY A 379 -12.50 -0.23 -24.74
C GLY A 379 -11.34 -0.22 -25.75
N VAL A 380 -10.08 -0.33 -25.29
CA VAL A 380 -8.89 -0.24 -26.15
C VAL A 380 -8.05 -1.52 -26.16
N LEU A 381 -8.27 -2.40 -25.20
CA LEU A 381 -7.59 -3.70 -25.15
C LEU A 381 -8.37 -4.76 -25.95
N PRO A 382 -7.67 -5.73 -26.58
CA PRO A 382 -8.34 -6.79 -27.31
C PRO A 382 -9.06 -7.73 -26.33
N VAL A 383 -10.19 -8.26 -26.79
CA VAL A 383 -10.85 -9.36 -26.09
C VAL A 383 -10.05 -10.65 -26.31
N ARG A 384 -9.60 -11.26 -25.23
CA ARG A 384 -8.86 -12.51 -25.23
C ARG A 384 -9.62 -13.60 -24.47
N LYS A 385 -9.20 -14.85 -24.64
CA LYS A 385 -9.73 -15.95 -23.82
C LYS A 385 -9.26 -15.79 -22.38
N VAL A 386 -10.21 -15.68 -21.46
CA VAL A 386 -9.93 -15.58 -20.01
C VAL A 386 -9.23 -16.85 -19.54
N VAL A 387 -8.11 -16.70 -18.84
CA VAL A 387 -7.28 -17.76 -18.29
C VAL A 387 -7.71 -18.07 -16.85
N ALA A 388 -8.00 -17.02 -16.06
CA ALA A 388 -8.36 -17.17 -14.65
C ALA A 388 -9.16 -15.95 -14.15
N ASP A 389 -9.75 -16.08 -12.95
CA ASP A 389 -10.35 -14.95 -12.21
C ASP A 389 -9.49 -14.68 -10.97
N THR A 390 -9.06 -13.44 -10.81
CA THR A 390 -8.19 -13.01 -9.70
C THR A 390 -8.82 -13.25 -8.32
N ARG A 391 -10.14 -13.42 -8.24
CA ARG A 391 -10.85 -13.75 -6.99
C ARG A 391 -10.60 -15.18 -6.48
N TYR A 392 -10.04 -16.05 -7.33
CA TYR A 392 -9.81 -17.46 -7.00
C TYR A 392 -8.35 -17.89 -7.15
N LEU A 393 -7.47 -16.99 -7.58
CA LEU A 393 -6.05 -17.27 -7.74
C LEU A 393 -5.37 -17.34 -6.37
N LYS A 394 -4.99 -18.55 -5.96
CA LYS A 394 -4.17 -18.74 -4.76
C LYS A 394 -2.77 -18.15 -4.96
N LEU A 395 -2.20 -17.61 -3.89
CA LEU A 395 -0.88 -17.01 -3.85
C LEU A 395 0.00 -17.82 -2.88
N ASP A 396 1.03 -18.44 -3.45
CA ASP A 396 2.00 -19.27 -2.72
C ASP A 396 3.35 -18.57 -2.55
#